data_462396d507008f4339d13d376a44d420
#
_entry.id   462396d507008f4339d13d376a44d420
#
_cell.length_a   1.000
_cell.length_b   1.000
_cell.length_c   1.000
_cell.angle_alpha   90.00
_cell.angle_beta   90.00
_cell.angle_gamma   90.00
#
_symmetry.space_group_name_H-M   'P 1'
#
loop_
_entity.id
_entity.type
_entity.pdbx_description
1 polymer ?
#
loop_
_entity_poly.entity_id
_entity_poly.type
_entity_poly.pdbx_seq_one_letter_code
_entity_poly.pdbx_strand_id
1 'polypeptide(L)'
;MTNKEAIEQFKERLAITDYRQQMPEYYEAIEMAVDALEKADKYRWHDLRENPCDLPEAIGGSYVSEYVFVMIGTPGWNNCERAYYKHNHKEWSTYEQNIIAWRYVEPFEEEAYEE
;
A
#
# COMPACT_ATOMS: atom_id res chain seq x y z
N MET A 1 0.27 -15.63 9.95
CA MET A 1 0.16 -15.55 8.48
C MET A 1 0.18 -14.09 8.05
N THR A 2 1.04 -13.75 7.09
CA THR A 2 1.08 -12.40 6.52
C THR A 2 -0.03 -12.22 5.48
N ASN A 3 -0.36 -10.97 5.15
CA ASN A 3 -1.31 -10.69 4.06
C ASN A 3 -0.86 -11.31 2.74
N LYS A 4 0.44 -11.27 2.46
CA LYS A 4 1.01 -11.86 1.25
C LYS A 4 0.79 -13.37 1.20
N GLU A 5 1.02 -14.06 2.30
CA GLU A 5 0.78 -15.51 2.39
C GLU A 5 -0.70 -15.85 2.21
N ALA A 6 -1.59 -15.07 2.81
CA ALA A 6 -3.03 -15.25 2.64
C ALA A 6 -3.46 -15.05 1.19
N ILE A 7 -2.94 -14.02 0.52
CA ILE A 7 -3.21 -13.75 -0.90
C ILE A 7 -2.77 -14.95 -1.75
N GLU A 8 -1.57 -15.45 -1.53
CA GLU A 8 -1.04 -16.59 -2.29
C GLU A 8 -1.91 -17.83 -2.11
N GLN A 9 -2.35 -18.12 -0.90
CA GLN A 9 -3.22 -19.27 -0.63
C GLN A 9 -4.57 -19.13 -1.32
N PHE A 10 -5.18 -17.95 -1.29
CA PHE A 10 -6.46 -17.73 -1.98
C PHE A 10 -6.31 -17.82 -3.50
N LYS A 11 -5.22 -17.30 -4.06
CA LYS A 11 -4.95 -17.39 -5.50
C LYS A 11 -4.75 -18.84 -5.94
N GLU A 12 -4.10 -19.66 -5.14
CA GLU A 12 -3.97 -21.09 -5.42
C GLU A 12 -5.33 -21.77 -5.49
N ARG A 13 -6.24 -21.46 -4.58
CA ARG A 13 -7.60 -21.98 -4.61
C ARG A 13 -8.39 -21.52 -5.82
N LEU A 14 -8.24 -20.29 -6.24
CA LEU A 14 -8.87 -19.74 -7.43
C LEU A 14 -8.36 -20.40 -8.71
N ALA A 15 -7.13 -20.89 -8.72
CA ALA A 15 -6.55 -21.59 -9.85
C ALA A 15 -7.14 -23.00 -10.04
N ILE A 16 -7.82 -23.54 -9.03
CA ILE A 16 -8.52 -24.80 -9.14
C ILE A 16 -9.82 -24.58 -9.92
N THR A 17 -9.87 -25.05 -11.14
CA THR A 17 -10.92 -24.75 -12.10
C THR A 17 -12.33 -25.11 -11.66
N ASP A 18 -12.47 -26.14 -10.82
CA ASP A 18 -13.77 -26.64 -10.38
C ASP A 18 -14.54 -25.69 -9.46
N TYR A 19 -13.85 -24.83 -8.71
CA TYR A 19 -14.53 -23.90 -7.78
C TYR A 19 -15.43 -22.91 -8.50
N ARG A 20 -15.00 -22.40 -9.64
CA ARG A 20 -15.78 -21.43 -10.40
C ARG A 20 -17.09 -22.01 -10.91
N GLN A 21 -17.09 -23.27 -11.30
CA GLN A 21 -18.25 -23.95 -11.85
C GLN A 21 -19.16 -24.52 -10.77
N GLN A 22 -18.57 -25.09 -9.72
CA GLN A 22 -19.32 -25.79 -8.68
C GLN A 22 -19.79 -24.88 -7.55
N MET A 23 -19.02 -23.82 -7.24
CA MET A 23 -19.27 -22.91 -6.14
C MET A 23 -19.03 -21.46 -6.54
N PRO A 24 -19.84 -20.90 -7.45
CA PRO A 24 -19.59 -19.54 -7.94
C PRO A 24 -19.62 -18.46 -6.84
N GLU A 25 -20.48 -18.59 -5.84
CA GLU A 25 -20.56 -17.66 -4.72
C GLU A 25 -19.31 -17.72 -3.85
N TYR A 26 -18.81 -18.91 -3.62
CA TYR A 26 -17.57 -19.10 -2.87
C TYR A 26 -16.37 -18.53 -3.64
N TYR A 27 -16.32 -18.72 -4.94
CA TYR A 27 -15.29 -18.16 -5.80
C TYR A 27 -15.28 -16.64 -5.75
N GLU A 28 -16.45 -16.00 -5.84
CA GLU A 28 -16.57 -14.54 -5.71
C GLU A 28 -16.13 -14.05 -4.34
N ALA A 29 -16.49 -14.76 -3.29
CA ALA A 29 -16.07 -14.40 -1.92
C ALA A 29 -14.55 -14.42 -1.77
N ILE A 30 -13.88 -15.41 -2.37
CA ILE A 30 -12.43 -15.50 -2.35
C ILE A 30 -11.81 -14.35 -3.15
N GLU A 31 -12.35 -14.03 -4.34
CA GLU A 31 -11.86 -12.90 -5.13
C GLU A 31 -11.96 -11.58 -4.35
N MET A 32 -13.09 -11.34 -3.67
CA MET A 32 -13.27 -10.15 -2.86
C MET A 32 -12.28 -10.11 -1.69
N ALA A 33 -12.03 -11.26 -1.07
CA ALA A 33 -11.04 -11.34 0.02
C ALA A 33 -9.62 -11.03 -0.48
N VAL A 34 -9.25 -11.55 -1.65
CA VAL A 34 -7.95 -11.27 -2.26
C VAL A 34 -7.80 -9.79 -2.57
N ASP A 35 -8.82 -9.17 -3.18
CA ASP A 35 -8.79 -7.75 -3.48
C ASP A 35 -8.65 -6.90 -2.22
N ALA A 36 -9.38 -7.23 -1.16
CA ALA A 36 -9.29 -6.52 0.12
C ALA A 36 -7.90 -6.64 0.75
N LEU A 37 -7.30 -7.84 0.71
CA LEU A 37 -5.97 -8.07 1.25
C LEU A 37 -4.89 -7.37 0.44
N GLU A 38 -4.98 -7.37 -0.89
CA GLU A 38 -4.04 -6.67 -1.76
C GLU A 38 -4.11 -5.16 -1.51
N LYS A 39 -5.31 -4.62 -1.34
CA LYS A 39 -5.51 -3.21 -1.03
C LYS A 39 -4.94 -2.86 0.34
N ALA A 40 -5.18 -3.68 1.35
CA ALA A 40 -4.64 -3.48 2.69
C ALA A 40 -3.11 -3.51 2.68
N ASP A 41 -2.51 -4.44 1.92
CA ASP A 41 -1.06 -4.53 1.80
C ASP A 41 -0.47 -3.32 1.07
N LYS A 42 -1.11 -2.87 0.01
CA LYS A 42 -0.66 -1.71 -0.78
C LYS A 42 -0.66 -0.42 0.05
N TYR A 43 -1.67 -0.21 0.90
CA TYR A 43 -1.83 1.02 1.66
C TYR A 43 -1.36 0.92 3.11
N ARG A 44 -0.63 -0.12 3.46
CA ARG A 44 -0.03 -0.25 4.79
C ARG A 44 1.09 0.77 5.00
N TRP A 45 1.38 1.07 6.26
CA TRP A 45 2.54 1.86 6.60
C TRP A 45 3.83 1.06 6.37
N HIS A 46 4.80 1.70 5.71
CA HIS A 46 6.15 1.17 5.54
C HIS A 46 7.03 1.80 6.60
N ASP A 47 7.43 1.02 7.59
CA ASP A 47 8.22 1.53 8.72
C ASP A 47 9.70 1.55 8.35
N LEU A 48 10.24 2.77 8.18
CA LEU A 48 11.63 2.97 7.82
C LEU A 48 12.59 2.66 8.95
N ARG A 49 12.09 2.54 10.18
CA ARG A 49 12.92 2.10 11.32
C ARG A 49 13.22 0.61 11.23
N GLU A 50 12.33 -0.17 10.63
CA GLU A 50 12.52 -1.60 10.39
C GLU A 50 13.30 -1.86 9.11
N ASN A 51 12.99 -1.11 8.05
CA ASN A 51 13.64 -1.23 6.76
C ASN A 51 13.86 0.13 6.12
N PRO A 52 15.04 0.75 6.33
CA PRO A 52 15.32 2.09 5.79
C PRO A 52 15.35 2.16 4.26
N CYS A 53 15.49 1.03 3.58
CA CYS A 53 15.55 0.96 2.12
C CYS A 53 14.17 0.78 1.47
N ASP A 54 13.11 0.63 2.26
CA ASP A 54 11.75 0.45 1.76
C ASP A 54 11.12 1.81 1.44
N LEU A 55 11.50 2.36 0.28
CA LEU A 55 11.09 3.70 -0.17
C LEU A 55 10.08 3.61 -1.31
N PRO A 56 9.21 4.65 -1.49
CA PRO A 56 8.25 4.62 -2.58
C PRO A 56 8.96 4.64 -3.95
N GLU A 57 8.42 3.89 -4.89
CA GLU A 57 8.99 3.81 -6.23
C GLU A 57 8.81 5.12 -6.99
N ALA A 58 9.79 5.43 -7.87
CA ALA A 58 9.69 6.56 -8.75
C ALA A 58 8.60 6.35 -9.80
N ILE A 59 7.90 7.42 -10.16
CA ILE A 59 6.95 7.41 -11.28
C ILE A 59 7.74 7.14 -12.56
N GLY A 60 7.22 6.30 -13.45
CA GLY A 60 7.89 5.92 -14.68
C GLY A 60 8.41 7.13 -15.47
N GLY A 61 9.70 7.10 -15.84
CA GLY A 61 10.37 8.18 -16.56
C GLY A 61 10.76 9.38 -15.68
N SER A 62 10.62 9.28 -14.37
CA SER A 62 10.90 10.35 -13.42
C SER A 62 11.87 9.87 -12.34
N TYR A 63 12.47 10.83 -11.63
CA TYR A 63 13.34 10.54 -10.48
C TYR A 63 12.60 10.72 -9.14
N VAL A 64 11.31 11.02 -9.16
CA VAL A 64 10.52 11.29 -7.96
C VAL A 64 9.37 10.30 -7.86
N SER A 65 8.98 9.99 -6.63
CA SER A 65 7.78 9.19 -6.36
C SER A 65 6.53 10.05 -6.48
N GLU A 66 5.36 9.41 -6.50
CA GLU A 66 4.10 10.12 -6.28
C GLU A 66 4.06 10.69 -4.86
N TYR A 67 3.10 11.59 -4.59
CA TYR A 67 2.89 12.06 -3.23
C TYR A 67 2.38 10.92 -2.36
N VAL A 68 3.00 10.76 -1.20
CA VAL A 68 2.64 9.75 -0.21
C VAL A 68 2.44 10.43 1.14
N PHE A 69 1.77 9.77 2.07
CA PHE A 69 1.73 10.23 3.45
C PHE A 69 3.02 9.81 4.13
N VAL A 70 3.64 10.75 4.84
CA VAL A 70 4.84 10.48 5.64
C VAL A 70 4.53 10.75 7.11
N MET A 71 5.01 9.88 7.97
CA MET A 71 4.92 10.07 9.42
C MET A 71 6.21 10.67 9.92
N ILE A 72 6.12 11.82 10.56
CA ILE A 72 7.27 12.52 11.13
C ILE A 72 7.29 12.24 12.62
N GLY A 73 8.34 11.57 13.07
CA GLY A 73 8.52 11.27 14.48
C GLY A 73 9.21 12.43 15.20
N THR A 74 8.50 13.07 16.12
CA THR A 74 9.04 14.10 17.00
C THR A 74 8.91 13.64 18.45
N PRO A 75 9.87 13.98 19.34
CA PRO A 75 9.73 13.62 20.74
C PRO A 75 8.42 14.14 21.33
N GLY A 76 7.58 13.22 21.80
CA GLY A 76 6.30 13.53 22.41
C GLY A 76 5.08 13.52 21.50
N TRP A 77 5.25 13.53 20.18
CA TRP A 77 4.13 13.44 19.24
C TRP A 77 4.60 13.09 17.83
N ASN A 78 3.67 12.56 17.05
CA ASN A 78 3.91 12.25 15.63
C ASN A 78 3.02 13.14 14.76
N ASN A 79 3.53 13.57 13.62
CA ASN A 79 2.81 14.37 12.64
C ASN A 79 2.82 13.69 11.28
N CYS A 80 1.72 13.82 10.56
CA CYS A 80 1.58 13.25 9.22
C CYS A 80 1.52 14.36 8.19
N GLU A 81 2.35 14.27 7.15
CA GLU A 81 2.37 15.20 6.03
C GLU A 81 2.34 14.45 4.70
N ARG A 82 2.07 15.18 3.62
CA ARG A 82 2.21 14.67 2.26
C ARG A 82 3.55 15.09 1.71
N ALA A 83 4.28 14.14 1.14
CA ALA A 83 5.59 14.39 0.55
C ALA A 83 5.86 13.40 -0.57
N TYR A 84 6.87 13.65 -1.37
CA TYR A 84 7.37 12.69 -2.34
C TYR A 84 8.86 12.45 -2.11
N TYR A 85 9.36 11.31 -2.57
CA TYR A 85 10.76 10.96 -2.43
C TYR A 85 11.52 11.27 -3.72
N LYS A 86 12.66 11.97 -3.58
CA LYS A 86 13.54 12.32 -4.70
C LYS A 86 14.68 11.29 -4.78
N HIS A 87 14.56 10.34 -5.71
CA HIS A 87 15.53 9.26 -5.85
C HIS A 87 16.92 9.73 -6.28
N ASN A 88 16.98 10.79 -7.10
CA ASN A 88 18.25 11.35 -7.57
C ASN A 88 19.02 12.10 -6.47
N HIS A 89 18.34 12.60 -5.46
CA HIS A 89 18.94 13.28 -4.31
C HIS A 89 18.92 12.45 -3.05
N LYS A 90 18.23 11.31 -3.05
CA LYS A 90 18.04 10.42 -1.89
C LYS A 90 17.49 11.17 -0.68
N GLU A 91 16.49 12.02 -0.92
CA GLU A 91 15.86 12.82 0.13
C GLU A 91 14.37 12.99 -0.14
N TRP A 92 13.64 13.30 0.94
CA TRP A 92 12.22 13.63 0.86
C TRP A 92 12.02 15.11 0.44
N SER A 93 10.86 15.41 -0.14
CA SER A 93 10.52 16.77 -0.56
C SER A 93 10.23 17.73 0.60
N THR A 94 10.00 17.18 1.78
CA THR A 94 9.78 17.97 2.99
C THR A 94 11.10 18.34 3.65
N TYR A 95 11.12 19.46 4.38
CA TYR A 95 12.30 19.88 5.16
C TYR A 95 12.46 19.09 6.46
N GLU A 96 11.45 18.34 6.85
CA GLU A 96 11.50 17.52 8.04
C GLU A 96 12.43 16.31 7.81
N GLN A 97 13.31 16.04 8.79
CA GLN A 97 14.32 15.01 8.66
C GLN A 97 13.97 13.70 9.39
N ASN A 98 12.98 13.73 10.27
CA ASN A 98 12.63 12.58 11.10
C ASN A 98 11.47 11.78 10.54
N ILE A 99 11.53 11.43 9.26
CA ILE A 99 10.51 10.60 8.64
C ILE A 99 10.73 9.15 9.08
N ILE A 100 9.77 8.58 9.78
CA ILE A 100 9.86 7.23 10.35
C ILE A 100 9.05 6.19 9.57
N ALA A 101 8.06 6.62 8.81
CA ALA A 101 7.21 5.72 8.03
C ALA A 101 6.53 6.49 6.90
N TRP A 102 6.05 5.75 5.90
CA TRP A 102 5.26 6.31 4.80
C TRP A 102 4.22 5.32 4.33
N ARG A 103 3.19 5.80 3.64
CA ARG A 103 2.19 4.95 2.98
C ARG A 103 1.64 5.64 1.74
N TYR A 104 1.19 4.85 0.77
CA TYR A 104 0.52 5.41 -0.41
C TYR A 104 -0.78 6.09 0.00
N VAL A 105 -1.14 7.16 -0.72
CA VAL A 105 -2.42 7.83 -0.55
C VAL A 105 -3.50 7.00 -1.22
N GLU A 106 -4.47 6.55 -0.44
CA GLU A 106 -5.59 5.79 -0.98
C GLU A 106 -6.49 6.73 -1.80
N PRO A 107 -6.83 6.37 -3.05
CA PRO A 107 -7.69 7.22 -3.88
C PRO A 107 -9.06 7.39 -3.27
N PHE A 108 -9.58 8.61 -3.38
CA PHE A 108 -10.95 8.88 -2.97
C PHE A 108 -11.92 8.20 -3.94
N GLU A 109 -12.84 7.40 -3.40
CA GLU A 109 -13.85 6.71 -4.20
C GLU A 109 -15.05 7.63 -4.44
N GLU A 110 -15.06 8.30 -5.59
CA GLU A 110 -16.16 9.22 -5.95
C GLU A 110 -17.50 8.50 -6.07
N GLU A 111 -17.46 7.24 -6.45
CA GLU A 111 -18.66 6.40 -6.60
C GLU A 111 -19.51 6.33 -5.33
N ALA A 112 -18.89 6.48 -4.16
CA ALA A 112 -19.61 6.49 -2.88
C ALA A 112 -20.57 7.68 -2.72
N TYR A 113 -20.45 8.70 -3.58
CA TYR A 113 -21.23 9.93 -3.54
C TYR A 113 -22.17 10.09 -4.72
N GLU A 114 -22.18 9.16 -5.64
CA GLU A 114 -23.14 9.15 -6.74
C GLU A 114 -24.44 8.50 -6.27
N GLU A 115 -25.46 9.27 -6.24
CA GLU A 115 -26.81 8.80 -5.93
C GLU A 115 -27.63 8.67 -7.22
#